data_f46a0429fdf8d14ad3568c85d46480e8
#
_entry.id   f46a0429fdf8d14ad3568c85d46480e8
#
_cell.length_a   1.000
_cell.length_b   1.000
_cell.length_c   1.000
_cell.angle_alpha   90.00
_cell.angle_beta   90.00
_cell.angle_gamma   90.00
#
_symmetry.space_group_name_H-M   'P 1'
#
loop_
_entity.id
_entity.type
_entity.pdbx_description
1 polymer ?
#
loop_
_entity_poly.entity_id
_entity_poly.type
_entity_poly.pdbx_seq_one_letter_code
_entity_poly.pdbx_strand_id
1 'polypeptide(L)' 'MGKITAHMAGKIIDLMVNEGDAVTEGQTVIILESMKMEMPITSSISGTVKSVNCAKGDAVNKGALLIEIE' A
#
# COMPACT_ATOMS: atom_id res chain seq x y z
N MET A 1 1.88 4.75 -15.03
CA MET A 1 2.52 3.80 -14.10
C MET A 1 2.85 4.49 -12.80
N GLY A 2 2.53 3.87 -11.70
CA GLY A 2 2.82 4.42 -10.39
C GLY A 2 3.25 3.35 -9.42
N LYS A 3 3.97 3.79 -8.40
CA LYS A 3 4.43 2.91 -7.34
C LYS A 3 3.95 3.48 -6.02
N ILE A 4 3.47 2.61 -5.15
CA ILE A 4 3.08 2.98 -3.80
C ILE A 4 4.13 2.42 -2.87
N THR A 5 4.80 3.30 -2.13
CA THR A 5 5.86 2.92 -1.21
C THR A 5 5.47 3.28 0.21
N ALA A 6 6.08 2.61 1.18
CA ALA A 6 5.85 2.95 2.58
C ALA A 6 6.53 4.27 2.89
N HIS A 7 5.78 5.20 3.48
CA HIS A 7 6.33 6.51 3.85
C HIS A 7 7.02 6.49 5.22
N MET A 8 6.90 5.37 5.93
CA MET A 8 7.60 5.15 7.20
C MET A 8 7.64 3.66 7.49
N ALA A 9 8.51 3.26 8.41
CA ALA A 9 8.58 1.87 8.85
C ALA A 9 7.33 1.53 9.67
N GLY A 10 6.84 0.32 9.53
CA GLY A 10 5.66 -0.14 10.27
C GLY A 10 5.25 -1.53 9.86
N LYS A 11 4.07 -1.93 10.32
CA LYS A 11 3.51 -3.24 10.05
C LYS A 11 2.24 -3.09 9.20
N ILE A 12 2.11 -3.94 8.19
CA ILE A 12 0.91 -3.98 7.36
C ILE A 12 -0.18 -4.70 8.16
N ILE A 13 -1.19 -3.96 8.60
CA ILE A 13 -2.28 -4.57 9.38
C ILE A 13 -3.50 -4.86 8.52
N ASP A 14 -3.59 -4.26 7.33
CA ASP A 14 -4.63 -4.61 6.38
C ASP A 14 -4.14 -4.32 4.96
N LEU A 15 -4.49 -5.19 4.05
CA LEU A 15 -4.21 -5.04 2.61
C LEU A 15 -5.55 -5.14 1.90
N MET A 16 -5.98 -4.05 1.28
CA MET A 16 -7.36 -3.87 0.80
C MET A 16 -7.52 -4.07 -0.69
N VAL A 17 -6.44 -4.38 -1.41
CA VAL A 17 -6.48 -4.59 -2.85
C VAL A 17 -5.65 -5.80 -3.23
N ASN A 18 -5.97 -6.36 -4.40
CA ASN A 18 -5.25 -7.50 -4.96
C ASN A 18 -4.82 -7.16 -6.38
N GLU A 19 -3.88 -7.94 -6.91
CA GLU A 19 -3.46 -7.83 -8.30
C GLU A 19 -4.68 -7.90 -9.21
N GLY A 20 -4.75 -6.98 -10.16
CA GLY A 20 -5.86 -6.89 -11.09
C GLY A 20 -6.99 -5.98 -10.66
N ASP A 21 -7.00 -5.52 -9.40
CA ASP A 21 -8.05 -4.62 -8.93
C ASP A 21 -7.89 -3.23 -9.51
N ALA A 22 -9.02 -2.56 -9.75
CA ALA A 22 -9.00 -1.16 -10.13
C ALA A 22 -8.89 -0.30 -8.86
N VAL A 23 -8.06 0.74 -8.93
CA VAL A 23 -7.92 1.70 -7.84
C VAL A 23 -8.14 3.11 -8.35
N THR A 24 -8.60 3.98 -7.47
CA THR A 24 -8.83 5.39 -7.76
C THR A 24 -7.86 6.23 -6.93
N GLU A 25 -7.41 7.34 -7.49
CA GLU A 25 -6.57 8.29 -6.74
C GLU A 25 -7.23 8.65 -5.42
N GLY A 26 -6.48 8.56 -4.33
CA GLY A 26 -6.98 8.84 -2.98
C GLY A 26 -7.61 7.64 -2.28
N GLN A 27 -7.79 6.53 -2.98
CA GLN A 27 -8.35 5.31 -2.38
C GLN A 27 -7.33 4.71 -1.40
N THR A 28 -7.81 4.32 -0.21
CA THR A 28 -6.97 3.63 0.76
C THR A 28 -6.73 2.19 0.29
N VAL A 29 -5.47 1.80 0.19
CA VAL A 29 -5.10 0.46 -0.28
C VAL A 29 -4.46 -0.39 0.80
N ILE A 30 -3.85 0.24 1.80
CA ILE A 30 -3.17 -0.45 2.89
C ILE A 30 -3.40 0.34 4.18
N ILE A 31 -3.49 -0.36 5.29
CA ILE A 31 -3.44 0.26 6.62
C ILE A 31 -2.12 -0.14 7.23
N LEU A 32 -1.32 0.84 7.59
CA LEU A 32 -0.01 0.65 8.19
C LEU A 32 -0.06 1.05 9.66
N GLU A 33 0.45 0.20 10.53
CA GLU A 33 0.59 0.54 11.94
C GLU A 33 2.02 0.93 12.24
N SER A 34 2.20 2.09 12.85
CA SER A 34 3.52 2.55 13.30
C SER A 34 3.33 3.30 14.61
N MET A 35 4.16 2.99 15.60
CA MET A 35 4.13 3.66 16.91
C MET A 35 2.72 3.63 17.53
N LYS A 36 2.05 2.48 17.41
CA LYS A 36 0.68 2.26 17.95
C LYS A 36 -0.38 3.13 17.29
N MET A 37 -0.08 3.69 16.13
CA MET A 37 -1.03 4.48 15.35
C MET A 37 -1.27 3.79 14.02
N GLU A 38 -2.55 3.74 13.62
CA GLU A 38 -2.93 3.19 12.31
C GLU A 38 -3.02 4.33 11.32
N MET A 39 -2.38 4.14 10.17
CA MET A 39 -2.37 5.16 9.13
C MET A 39 -2.76 4.55 7.78
N PRO A 40 -3.63 5.25 7.02
CA PRO A 40 -3.96 4.77 5.69
C PRO A 40 -2.84 5.12 4.71
N ILE A 41 -2.56 4.17 3.82
CA ILE A 41 -1.73 4.45 2.66
C ILE A 41 -2.67 4.48 1.47
N THR A 42 -2.66 5.60 0.74
CA THR A 42 -3.58 5.81 -0.36
C THR A 42 -2.84 5.76 -1.69
N SER A 43 -3.58 5.45 -2.75
CA SER A 43 -3.03 5.47 -4.10
C SER A 43 -2.91 6.92 -4.57
N SER A 44 -1.77 7.27 -5.14
CA SER A 44 -1.55 8.60 -5.70
C SER A 44 -2.06 8.72 -7.14
N ILE A 45 -2.46 7.61 -7.74
CA ILE A 45 -2.97 7.61 -9.12
C ILE A 45 -4.12 6.63 -9.25
N SER A 46 -4.92 6.82 -10.29
CA SER A 46 -5.94 5.85 -10.68
C SER A 46 -5.35 4.88 -11.70
N GLY A 47 -5.77 3.64 -11.64
CA GLY A 47 -5.29 2.61 -12.56
C GLY A 47 -5.63 1.22 -12.07
N THR A 48 -4.87 0.25 -12.54
CA THR A 48 -5.05 -1.16 -12.18
C THR A 48 -3.84 -1.64 -11.41
N VAL A 49 -4.05 -2.40 -10.34
CA VAL A 49 -2.96 -2.98 -9.55
C VAL A 49 -2.21 -3.99 -10.41
N LYS A 50 -0.96 -3.68 -10.70
CA LYS A 50 -0.09 -4.55 -11.50
C LYS A 50 0.53 -5.64 -10.63
N SER A 51 0.99 -5.26 -9.44
CA SER A 51 1.58 -6.21 -8.51
C SER A 51 1.41 -5.75 -7.07
N VAL A 52 1.36 -6.72 -6.16
CA VAL A 52 1.30 -6.48 -4.73
C VAL A 52 2.54 -7.13 -4.14
N ASN A 53 3.41 -6.34 -3.50
CA ASN A 53 4.71 -6.78 -3.02
C ASN A 53 4.78 -6.88 -1.49
N CYS A 54 3.64 -6.91 -0.84
CA CYS A 54 3.55 -7.03 0.61
C CYS A 54 2.33 -7.86 0.97
N ALA A 55 2.28 -8.28 2.22
CA ALA A 55 1.15 -9.06 2.73
C ALA A 55 0.77 -8.56 4.11
N LYS A 56 -0.47 -8.83 4.49
CA LYS A 56 -0.95 -8.54 5.84
C LYS A 56 -0.02 -9.23 6.84
N GLY A 57 0.41 -8.48 7.83
CA GLY A 57 1.34 -8.97 8.85
C GLY A 57 2.80 -8.68 8.58
N ASP A 58 3.15 -8.21 7.38
CA ASP A 58 4.55 -7.89 7.04
C ASP A 58 5.02 -6.63 7.77
N ALA A 59 6.28 -6.66 8.18
CA ALA A 59 6.97 -5.46 8.64
C ALA A 59 7.70 -4.86 7.43
N VAL A 60 7.57 -3.56 7.24
CA VAL A 60 8.18 -2.86 6.11
C VAL A 60 8.98 -1.66 6.59
N ASN A 61 9.98 -1.27 5.81
CA ASN A 61 10.80 -0.10 6.07
C ASN A 61 10.37 1.05 5.17
N LYS A 62 10.74 2.26 5.58
CA LYS A 62 10.51 3.45 4.75
C LYS A 62 11.10 3.23 3.36
N GLY A 63 10.33 3.52 2.34
CA GLY A 63 10.74 3.35 0.95
C GLY A 63 10.47 1.97 0.36
N ALA A 64 9.98 1.01 1.17
CA ALA A 64 9.64 -0.31 0.65
C ALA A 64 8.56 -0.21 -0.42
N LEU A 65 8.75 -0.89 -1.53
CA LEU A 65 7.75 -0.93 -2.59
C LEU A 65 6.61 -1.85 -2.15
N LEU A 66 5.40 -1.32 -2.08
CA LEU A 66 4.23 -2.06 -1.61
C LEU A 66 3.36 -2.51 -2.76
N ILE A 67 3.01 -1.61 -3.67
CA ILE A 67 2.08 -1.89 -4.77
C ILE A 67 2.56 -1.15 -6.00
N GLU A 68 2.43 -1.80 -7.17
CA GLU A 68 2.65 -1.15 -8.46
C GLU A 68 1.32 -1.00 -9.17
N ILE A 69 1.09 0.18 -9.74
CA ILE A 69 -0.13 0.53 -10.48
C ILE A 69 0.25 0.78 -11.94
N GLU A 70 -0.53 0.26 -12.86
CA GLU A 70 -0.35 0.53 -14.28
C GLU A 70 -1.55 1.22 -14.91
#